data_152f3b1e87e2d9c3277cdf5f8885ba05
#
_entry.id   152f3b1e87e2d9c3277cdf5f8885ba05
#
_cell.length_a   1.000
_cell.length_b   1.000
_cell.length_c   1.000
_cell.angle_alpha   90.00
_cell.angle_beta   90.00
_cell.angle_gamma   90.00
#
_symmetry.space_group_name_H-M   'P 1'
#
loop_
_entity.id
_entity.type
_entity.pdbx_description
1 polymer ?
#
loop_
_entity_poly.entity_id
_entity_poly.type
_entity_poly.pdbx_seq_one_letter_code
_entity_poly.pdbx_strand_id
1 'polypeptide(L)'
;MSASSVVVGIDVAKAHVDVSVLGTQFDAQRFDNQAEGHSALTAALQPLDVALVVMEATGGYETELACALQAAGLAVAVVNPRQARDFAKSMGRLAKTDAVDARMLAEFAAVLLRRDDIARFLRPLADSQQQWLAALVTRRRQLLAMLLSERQRLQITPKGLHPSIEAIVAAIKAQLDDIEHQMVGHVREHFGELDALLQSASGIGPVASATLIAELPELGRLNRREIAALVGIAPMANDSGSCKGRRRIQGGR
;
A
#
# COMPACT_ATOMS: atom_id res chain seq x y z
N MET A 1 36.88 -9.07 -3.85
CA MET A 1 35.95 -9.44 -2.78
C MET A 1 34.67 -8.63 -3.07
N SER A 2 33.60 -9.26 -3.56
CA SER A 2 32.35 -8.60 -3.79
C SER A 2 31.82 -8.11 -2.43
N ALA A 3 31.60 -6.82 -2.27
CA ALA A 3 30.93 -6.27 -1.10
C ALA A 3 29.60 -7.01 -0.96
N SER A 4 29.37 -7.64 0.19
CA SER A 4 28.11 -8.31 0.46
C SER A 4 27.06 -7.21 0.62
N SER A 5 26.20 -7.07 -0.36
CA SER A 5 25.10 -6.12 -0.33
C SER A 5 24.25 -6.35 0.92
N VAL A 6 23.95 -5.28 1.63
CA VAL A 6 23.20 -5.27 2.88
C VAL A 6 21.71 -5.22 2.57
N VAL A 7 20.89 -5.90 3.35
CA VAL A 7 19.42 -5.81 3.25
C VAL A 7 18.81 -5.37 4.57
N VAL A 8 17.74 -4.60 4.49
CA VAL A 8 17.10 -3.95 5.63
C VAL A 8 15.63 -4.39 5.70
N GLY A 9 15.20 -4.74 6.90
CA GLY A 9 13.79 -4.96 7.23
C GLY A 9 13.31 -3.91 8.22
N ILE A 10 12.14 -3.35 7.97
CA ILE A 10 11.55 -2.31 8.82
C ILE A 10 10.13 -2.73 9.19
N ASP A 11 9.89 -2.92 10.48
CA ASP A 11 8.54 -3.02 11.03
C ASP A 11 8.02 -1.62 11.40
N VAL A 12 6.86 -1.26 10.85
CA VAL A 12 6.33 0.10 10.95
C VAL A 12 5.14 0.14 11.90
N ALA A 13 5.26 0.93 12.96
CA ALA A 13 4.17 1.29 13.84
C ALA A 13 3.80 2.77 13.68
N LYS A 14 2.69 3.20 14.28
CA LYS A 14 2.23 4.58 14.22
C LYS A 14 3.25 5.58 14.78
N ALA A 15 3.89 5.26 15.91
CA ALA A 15 4.78 6.20 16.62
C ALA A 15 6.27 5.93 16.35
N HIS A 16 6.64 4.73 15.92
CA HIS A 16 8.04 4.34 15.75
C HIS A 16 8.18 3.28 14.66
N VAL A 17 9.41 3.06 14.25
CA VAL A 17 9.80 2.00 13.33
C VAL A 17 10.96 1.20 13.95
N ASP A 18 10.88 -0.12 13.86
CA ASP A 18 11.93 -1.03 14.27
C ASP A 18 12.70 -1.50 13.05
N VAL A 19 14.01 -1.36 13.09
CA VAL A 19 14.91 -1.58 11.93
C VAL A 19 15.87 -2.71 12.24
N SER A 20 15.99 -3.65 11.33
CA SER A 20 16.98 -4.74 11.36
C SER A 20 17.76 -4.77 10.06
N VAL A 21 19.07 -4.92 10.16
CA VAL A 21 19.96 -4.97 9.01
C VAL A 21 20.69 -6.31 8.99
N LEU A 22 20.65 -7.01 7.86
CA LEU A 22 21.40 -8.24 7.65
C LEU A 22 22.65 -7.99 6.82
N GLY A 23 23.73 -8.66 7.19
CA GLY A 23 25.03 -8.55 6.51
C GLY A 23 26.01 -7.60 7.19
N THR A 24 25.64 -7.00 8.31
CA THR A 24 26.50 -6.12 9.13
C THR A 24 26.32 -6.42 10.62
N GLN A 25 27.18 -5.78 11.45
CA GLN A 25 27.01 -5.75 12.92
C GLN A 25 26.08 -4.61 13.38
N PHE A 26 25.17 -4.16 12.50
CA PHE A 26 24.18 -3.16 12.84
C PHE A 26 23.15 -3.78 13.79
N ASP A 27 23.14 -3.33 15.03
CA ASP A 27 22.14 -3.78 16.01
C ASP A 27 20.75 -3.29 15.63
N ALA A 28 19.71 -4.05 16.00
CA ALA A 28 18.34 -3.63 15.82
C ALA A 28 18.11 -2.27 16.52
N GLN A 29 17.62 -1.28 15.79
CA GLN A 29 17.42 0.07 16.29
C GLN A 29 15.97 0.49 16.10
N ARG A 30 15.52 1.39 16.98
CA ARG A 30 14.21 2.02 16.91
C ARG A 30 14.37 3.50 16.59
N PHE A 31 13.54 4.00 15.66
CA PHE A 31 13.45 5.41 15.29
C PHE A 31 11.99 5.87 15.40
N ASP A 32 11.78 7.16 15.65
CA ASP A 32 10.45 7.74 15.62
C ASP A 32 9.88 7.76 14.20
N ASN A 33 8.59 7.46 14.05
CA ASN A 33 7.92 7.49 12.74
C ASN A 33 7.43 8.91 12.42
N GLN A 34 8.38 9.85 12.31
CA GLN A 34 8.21 11.26 11.99
C GLN A 34 9.41 11.74 11.14
N ALA A 35 9.34 12.94 10.58
CA ALA A 35 10.35 13.48 9.67
C ALA A 35 11.77 13.44 10.22
N GLU A 36 11.95 13.77 11.51
CA GLU A 36 13.25 13.74 12.19
C GLU A 36 13.79 12.32 12.31
N GLY A 37 12.94 11.36 12.68
CA GLY A 37 13.31 9.94 12.78
C GLY A 37 13.60 9.33 11.42
N HIS A 38 12.83 9.70 10.38
CA HIS A 38 13.10 9.26 8.99
C HIS A 38 14.46 9.78 8.50
N SER A 39 14.80 11.04 8.82
CA SER A 39 16.09 11.62 8.49
C SER A 39 17.24 10.93 9.22
N ALA A 40 17.07 10.63 10.52
CA ALA A 40 18.06 9.92 11.32
C ALA A 40 18.27 8.49 10.81
N LEU A 41 17.21 7.76 10.47
CA LEU A 41 17.30 6.43 9.86
C LEU A 41 18.00 6.48 8.51
N THR A 42 17.64 7.42 7.65
CA THR A 42 18.28 7.59 6.35
C THR A 42 19.79 7.82 6.49
N ALA A 43 20.17 8.71 7.41
CA ALA A 43 21.60 8.98 7.71
C ALA A 43 22.33 7.75 8.26
N ALA A 44 21.67 6.93 9.07
CA ALA A 44 22.23 5.69 9.61
C ALA A 44 22.43 4.62 8.52
N LEU A 45 21.58 4.58 7.50
CA LEU A 45 21.67 3.63 6.39
C LEU A 45 22.62 4.09 5.28
N GLN A 46 22.87 5.39 5.14
CA GLN A 46 23.67 5.97 4.06
C GLN A 46 25.10 5.42 3.94
N PRO A 47 25.84 5.12 5.03
CA PRO A 47 27.18 4.55 4.93
C PRO A 47 27.18 3.05 4.57
N LEU A 48 26.00 2.42 4.51
CA LEU A 48 25.85 1.00 4.21
C LEU A 48 25.52 0.83 2.72
N ASP A 49 26.07 -0.21 2.09
CA ASP A 49 25.74 -0.60 0.72
C ASP A 49 24.39 -1.35 0.71
N VAL A 50 23.28 -0.61 0.93
CA VAL A 50 21.96 -1.19 1.05
C VAL A 50 21.38 -1.53 -0.32
N ALA A 51 21.21 -2.83 -0.59
CA ALA A 51 20.64 -3.33 -1.84
C ALA A 51 19.12 -3.29 -1.86
N LEU A 52 18.46 -3.49 -0.70
CA LEU A 52 17.00 -3.51 -0.60
C LEU A 52 16.53 -3.22 0.82
N VAL A 53 15.53 -2.36 0.92
CA VAL A 53 14.74 -2.16 2.13
C VAL A 53 13.36 -2.80 1.94
N VAL A 54 12.92 -3.63 2.89
CA VAL A 54 11.57 -4.22 2.90
C VAL A 54 10.82 -3.75 4.13
N MET A 55 9.60 -3.29 3.93
CA MET A 55 8.66 -2.96 5.00
C MET A 55 7.26 -3.50 4.70
N GLU A 56 6.48 -3.74 5.75
CA GLU A 56 5.10 -4.20 5.62
C GLU A 56 4.16 -3.00 5.47
N ALA A 57 3.14 -3.13 4.61
CA ALA A 57 2.07 -2.13 4.49
C ALA A 57 1.24 -2.09 5.79
N THR A 58 1.27 -0.98 6.51
CA THR A 58 0.68 -0.82 7.85
C THR A 58 -0.33 0.33 7.86
N GLY A 59 -1.35 0.22 7.00
CA GLY A 59 -2.46 1.18 6.96
C GLY A 59 -2.09 2.60 6.55
N GLY A 60 -0.93 2.79 5.89
CA GLY A 60 -0.44 4.07 5.38
C GLY A 60 0.67 4.70 6.24
N TYR A 61 0.93 4.20 7.44
CA TYR A 61 2.01 4.71 8.30
C TYR A 61 3.41 4.50 7.70
N GLU A 62 3.55 3.56 6.77
CA GLU A 62 4.78 3.27 6.03
C GLU A 62 5.08 4.27 4.91
N THR A 63 4.08 5.04 4.46
CA THR A 63 4.16 5.80 3.20
C THR A 63 5.22 6.90 3.25
N GLU A 64 5.21 7.73 4.28
CA GLU A 64 6.16 8.85 4.42
C GLU A 64 7.60 8.35 4.53
N LEU A 65 7.82 7.29 5.32
CA LEU A 65 9.14 6.67 5.44
C LEU A 65 9.60 6.07 4.11
N ALA A 66 8.73 5.34 3.40
CA ALA A 66 9.06 4.76 2.10
C ALA A 66 9.48 5.85 1.10
N CYS A 67 8.76 6.98 1.07
CA CYS A 67 9.10 8.13 0.25
C CYS A 67 10.45 8.75 0.64
N ALA A 68 10.72 8.93 1.93
CA ALA A 68 11.99 9.47 2.42
C ALA A 68 13.18 8.60 2.02
N LEU A 69 13.08 7.29 2.19
CA LEU A 69 14.13 6.34 1.82
C LEU A 69 14.35 6.27 0.30
N GLN A 70 13.27 6.30 -0.50
CA GLN A 70 13.38 6.33 -1.96
C GLN A 70 13.98 7.65 -2.46
N ALA A 71 13.63 8.79 -1.85
CA ALA A 71 14.23 10.08 -2.15
C ALA A 71 15.74 10.11 -1.86
N ALA A 72 16.19 9.33 -0.87
CA ALA A 72 17.61 9.11 -0.58
C ALA A 72 18.30 8.10 -1.52
N GLY A 73 17.60 7.59 -2.54
CA GLY A 73 18.14 6.66 -3.54
C GLY A 73 18.09 5.19 -3.15
N LEU A 74 17.43 4.83 -2.05
CA LEU A 74 17.32 3.44 -1.60
C LEU A 74 16.19 2.71 -2.36
N ALA A 75 16.45 1.45 -2.73
CA ALA A 75 15.43 0.57 -3.27
C ALA A 75 14.49 0.10 -2.13
N VAL A 76 13.21 0.44 -2.22
CA VAL A 76 12.21 0.12 -1.19
C VAL A 76 11.11 -0.76 -1.75
N ALA A 77 10.84 -1.88 -1.08
CA ALA A 77 9.70 -2.76 -1.35
C ALA A 77 8.72 -2.74 -0.17
N VAL A 78 7.51 -2.27 -0.42
CA VAL A 78 6.39 -2.35 0.54
C VAL A 78 5.60 -3.62 0.23
N VAL A 79 5.66 -4.59 1.13
CA VAL A 79 5.05 -5.90 0.94
C VAL A 79 3.67 -6.00 1.61
N ASN A 80 2.83 -6.88 1.06
CA ASN A 80 1.53 -7.14 1.66
C ASN A 80 1.69 -7.88 3.01
N PRO A 81 0.96 -7.50 4.08
CA PRO A 81 0.99 -8.16 5.38
C PRO A 81 0.79 -9.67 5.33
N ARG A 82 -0.03 -10.15 4.39
CA ARG A 82 -0.23 -11.58 4.20
C ARG A 82 1.04 -12.26 3.69
N GLN A 83 1.76 -11.64 2.75
CA GLN A 83 3.02 -12.20 2.22
C GLN A 83 4.10 -12.26 3.30
N ALA A 84 4.25 -11.20 4.10
CA ALA A 84 5.18 -11.17 5.23
C ALA A 84 4.85 -12.28 6.24
N ARG A 85 3.58 -12.43 6.60
CA ARG A 85 3.12 -13.48 7.53
C ARG A 85 3.31 -14.89 6.96
N ASP A 86 3.03 -15.11 5.70
CA ASP A 86 3.20 -16.44 5.07
C ASP A 86 4.68 -16.79 4.94
N PHE A 87 5.55 -15.81 4.69
CA PHE A 87 6.99 -15.98 4.75
C PHE A 87 7.45 -16.36 6.17
N ALA A 88 7.01 -15.65 7.22
CA ALA A 88 7.34 -15.97 8.61
C ALA A 88 6.93 -17.41 8.98
N LYS A 89 5.73 -17.84 8.58
CA LYS A 89 5.26 -19.22 8.78
C LYS A 89 6.14 -20.24 8.06
N SER A 90 6.53 -19.98 6.82
CA SER A 90 7.40 -20.88 6.05
C SER A 90 8.78 -21.05 6.67
N MET A 91 9.24 -20.02 7.43
CA MET A 91 10.49 -20.05 8.20
C MET A 91 10.33 -20.64 9.62
N GLY A 92 9.14 -21.19 9.95
CA GLY A 92 8.84 -21.79 11.26
C GLY A 92 8.70 -20.77 12.39
N ARG A 93 8.57 -19.48 12.10
CA ARG A 93 8.44 -18.42 13.10
C ARG A 93 6.97 -18.17 13.41
N LEU A 94 6.55 -18.57 14.62
CA LEU A 94 5.17 -18.41 15.10
C LEU A 94 5.04 -17.29 16.15
N ALA A 95 6.16 -16.90 16.78
CA ALA A 95 6.18 -15.82 17.77
C ALA A 95 6.16 -14.45 17.08
N LYS A 96 5.40 -13.52 17.63
CA LYS A 96 5.27 -12.15 17.14
C LYS A 96 5.84 -11.17 18.18
N THR A 97 6.94 -10.47 17.80
CA THR A 97 7.46 -9.29 18.50
C THR A 97 8.06 -8.36 17.47
N ASP A 98 7.97 -7.04 17.69
CA ASP A 98 8.39 -6.02 16.72
C ASP A 98 9.85 -6.22 16.22
N ALA A 99 10.79 -6.52 17.12
CA ALA A 99 12.18 -6.80 16.75
C ALA A 99 12.35 -8.09 15.91
N VAL A 100 11.53 -9.13 16.19
CA VAL A 100 11.50 -10.37 15.40
C VAL A 100 10.89 -10.09 14.03
N ASP A 101 9.88 -9.22 13.97
CA ASP A 101 9.19 -8.88 12.74
C ASP A 101 10.11 -8.06 11.81
N ALA A 102 10.86 -7.07 12.31
CA ALA A 102 11.86 -6.34 11.52
C ALA A 102 12.97 -7.27 10.97
N ARG A 103 13.48 -8.19 11.80
CA ARG A 103 14.48 -9.16 11.35
C ARG A 103 13.93 -10.12 10.29
N MET A 104 12.70 -10.58 10.45
CA MET A 104 12.02 -11.43 9.48
C MET A 104 11.83 -10.70 8.14
N LEU A 105 11.50 -9.39 8.17
CA LEU A 105 11.41 -8.58 6.96
C LEU A 105 12.77 -8.41 6.27
N ALA A 106 13.87 -8.30 7.03
CA ALA A 106 15.22 -8.27 6.47
C ALA A 106 15.61 -9.62 5.82
N GLU A 107 15.22 -10.76 6.43
CA GLU A 107 15.40 -12.09 5.82
C GLU A 107 14.53 -12.23 4.54
N PHE A 108 13.32 -11.68 4.56
CA PHE A 108 12.48 -11.65 3.38
C PHE A 108 13.08 -10.79 2.26
N ALA A 109 13.69 -9.65 2.60
CA ALA A 109 14.45 -8.81 1.65
C ALA A 109 15.57 -9.60 0.98
N ALA A 110 16.32 -10.41 1.73
CA ALA A 110 17.38 -11.26 1.18
C ALA A 110 16.87 -12.31 0.18
N VAL A 111 15.65 -12.82 0.38
CA VAL A 111 14.98 -13.73 -0.56
C VAL A 111 14.49 -12.99 -1.79
N LEU A 112 13.84 -11.83 -1.61
CA LEU A 112 13.35 -11.01 -2.72
C LEU A 112 14.46 -10.54 -3.64
N LEU A 113 15.62 -10.17 -3.08
CA LEU A 113 16.79 -9.71 -3.85
C LEU A 113 17.32 -10.75 -4.84
N ARG A 114 17.09 -12.05 -4.58
CA ARG A 114 17.51 -13.15 -5.45
C ARG A 114 16.52 -13.47 -6.58
N ARG A 115 15.38 -12.76 -6.62
CA ARG A 115 14.33 -13.01 -7.63
C ARG A 115 14.61 -12.21 -8.88
N ASP A 116 14.44 -12.82 -10.05
CA ASP A 116 14.53 -12.15 -11.34
C ASP A 116 13.42 -11.10 -11.54
N ASP A 117 12.29 -11.26 -10.84
CA ASP A 117 11.13 -10.37 -10.93
C ASP A 117 11.03 -9.36 -9.78
N ILE A 118 12.15 -9.02 -9.12
CA ILE A 118 12.21 -8.07 -7.99
C ILE A 118 11.55 -6.72 -8.30
N ALA A 119 11.63 -6.26 -9.55
CA ALA A 119 11.02 -5.01 -9.99
C ALA A 119 9.50 -4.91 -9.70
N ARG A 120 8.81 -6.05 -9.53
CA ARG A 120 7.39 -6.09 -9.16
C ARG A 120 7.13 -5.66 -7.71
N PHE A 121 8.14 -5.73 -6.85
CA PHE A 121 8.05 -5.36 -5.44
C PHE A 121 8.51 -3.93 -5.19
N LEU A 122 9.32 -3.38 -6.11
CA LEU A 122 9.80 -2.01 -6.02
C LEU A 122 8.69 -1.06 -6.49
N ARG A 123 8.19 -0.25 -5.56
CA ARG A 123 7.21 0.79 -5.92
C ARG A 123 7.96 2.04 -6.38
N PRO A 124 7.55 2.64 -7.52
CA PRO A 124 8.01 3.96 -7.85
C PRO A 124 7.56 4.96 -6.77
N LEU A 125 8.39 5.96 -6.51
CA LEU A 125 8.03 7.08 -5.64
C LEU A 125 6.76 7.73 -6.21
N ALA A 126 5.71 7.75 -5.41
CA ALA A 126 4.52 8.52 -5.74
C ALA A 126 4.86 10.01 -5.54
N ASP A 127 4.62 10.83 -6.56
CA ASP A 127 4.76 12.28 -6.41
C ASP A 127 3.70 12.84 -5.44
N SER A 128 3.88 14.10 -5.03
CA SER A 128 2.97 14.75 -4.08
C SER A 128 1.54 14.84 -4.60
N GLN A 129 1.36 14.97 -5.92
CA GLN A 129 0.04 15.06 -6.55
C GLN A 129 -0.68 13.72 -6.54
N GLN A 130 0.06 12.64 -6.78
CA GLN A 130 -0.48 11.28 -6.70
C GLN A 130 -0.80 10.88 -5.25
N GLN A 131 0.04 11.27 -4.30
CA GLN A 131 -0.22 11.05 -2.87
C GLN A 131 -1.48 11.78 -2.40
N TRP A 132 -1.66 13.05 -2.82
CA TRP A 132 -2.84 13.83 -2.51
C TRP A 132 -4.11 13.19 -3.10
N LEU A 133 -4.07 12.77 -4.36
CA LEU A 133 -5.18 12.08 -5.00
C LEU A 133 -5.54 10.77 -4.26
N ALA A 134 -4.55 10.00 -3.85
CA ALA A 134 -4.77 8.77 -3.05
C ALA A 134 -5.42 9.07 -1.69
N ALA A 135 -5.06 10.18 -1.05
CA ALA A 135 -5.69 10.63 0.19
C ALA A 135 -7.17 11.00 -0.03
N LEU A 136 -7.50 11.72 -1.11
CA LEU A 136 -8.88 12.06 -1.48
C LEU A 136 -9.72 10.81 -1.76
N VAL A 137 -9.19 9.86 -2.53
CA VAL A 137 -9.86 8.56 -2.81
C VAL A 137 -10.11 7.79 -1.52
N THR A 138 -9.13 7.75 -0.63
CA THR A 138 -9.28 7.11 0.69
C THR A 138 -10.36 7.78 1.52
N ARG A 139 -10.36 9.12 1.58
CA ARG A 139 -11.39 9.88 2.31
C ARG A 139 -12.79 9.64 1.76
N ARG A 140 -12.94 9.64 0.45
CA ARG A 140 -14.22 9.30 -0.21
C ARG A 140 -14.72 7.92 0.22
N ARG A 141 -13.85 6.92 0.25
CA ARG A 141 -14.20 5.54 0.67
C ARG A 141 -14.67 5.50 2.13
N GLN A 142 -14.00 6.24 3.02
CA GLN A 142 -14.41 6.37 4.42
C GLN A 142 -15.81 6.98 4.55
N LEU A 143 -16.08 8.07 3.83
CA LEU A 143 -17.40 8.73 3.84
C LEU A 143 -18.51 7.81 3.31
N LEU A 144 -18.24 7.04 2.26
CA LEU A 144 -19.20 6.04 1.74
C LEU A 144 -19.50 4.94 2.77
N ALA A 145 -18.50 4.46 3.50
CA ALA A 145 -18.70 3.47 4.56
C ALA A 145 -19.56 4.04 5.70
N MET A 146 -19.30 5.29 6.11
CA MET A 146 -20.12 5.99 7.11
C MET A 146 -21.55 6.17 6.62
N LEU A 147 -21.75 6.60 5.37
CA LEU A 147 -23.07 6.78 4.76
C LEU A 147 -23.88 5.47 4.76
N LEU A 148 -23.21 4.36 4.38
CA LEU A 148 -23.87 3.05 4.40
C LEU A 148 -24.29 2.66 5.82
N SER A 149 -23.43 2.86 6.81
CA SER A 149 -23.72 2.58 8.22
C SER A 149 -24.93 3.39 8.73
N GLU A 150 -24.99 4.70 8.45
CA GLU A 150 -26.11 5.54 8.87
C GLU A 150 -27.43 5.15 8.16
N ARG A 151 -27.37 4.81 6.86
CA ARG A 151 -28.57 4.32 6.14
C ARG A 151 -29.10 2.99 6.70
N GLN A 152 -28.22 2.09 7.13
CA GLN A 152 -28.64 0.84 7.77
C GLN A 152 -29.31 1.11 9.12
N ARG A 153 -28.83 2.09 9.90
CA ARG A 153 -29.46 2.49 11.17
C ARG A 153 -30.89 2.98 11.01
N LEU A 154 -31.21 3.70 9.93
CA LEU A 154 -32.61 4.14 9.66
C LEU A 154 -33.61 2.99 9.63
N GLN A 155 -33.17 1.77 9.20
CA GLN A 155 -34.07 0.62 9.07
C GLN A 155 -34.49 0.01 10.41
N ILE A 156 -33.64 0.16 11.44
CA ILE A 156 -33.80 -0.50 12.74
C ILE A 156 -34.06 0.49 13.89
N THR A 157 -33.97 1.80 13.62
CA THR A 157 -34.13 2.85 14.63
C THR A 157 -35.59 3.31 14.71
N PRO A 158 -36.13 3.60 15.90
CA PRO A 158 -37.48 4.19 16.03
C PRO A 158 -37.62 5.52 15.26
N LYS A 159 -38.76 5.71 14.62
CA LYS A 159 -39.03 6.88 13.73
C LYS A 159 -38.75 8.24 14.38
N GLY A 160 -38.95 8.39 15.68
CA GLY A 160 -38.68 9.64 16.40
C GLY A 160 -37.21 10.08 16.38
N LEU A 161 -36.26 9.16 16.09
CA LEU A 161 -34.84 9.45 15.98
C LEU A 161 -34.35 9.60 14.52
N HIS A 162 -35.20 9.33 13.53
CA HIS A 162 -34.87 9.48 12.10
C HIS A 162 -34.32 10.86 11.75
N PRO A 163 -34.90 12.00 12.23
CA PRO A 163 -34.37 13.33 11.89
C PRO A 163 -32.91 13.51 12.28
N SER A 164 -32.44 12.92 13.40
CA SER A 164 -31.03 12.98 13.80
C SER A 164 -30.13 12.22 12.84
N ILE A 165 -30.55 11.03 12.41
CA ILE A 165 -29.76 10.22 11.44
C ILE A 165 -29.75 10.88 10.06
N GLU A 166 -30.88 11.40 9.63
CA GLU A 166 -31.01 12.08 8.34
C GLU A 166 -30.15 13.33 8.25
N ALA A 167 -29.99 14.09 9.34
CA ALA A 167 -29.07 15.22 9.41
C ALA A 167 -27.62 14.79 9.20
N ILE A 168 -27.18 13.68 9.80
CA ILE A 168 -25.85 13.11 9.59
C ILE A 168 -25.67 12.63 8.15
N VAL A 169 -26.68 11.93 7.61
CA VAL A 169 -26.67 11.48 6.20
C VAL A 169 -26.54 12.66 5.25
N ALA A 170 -27.26 13.77 5.50
CA ALA A 170 -27.16 14.98 4.68
C ALA A 170 -25.76 15.60 4.74
N ALA A 171 -25.16 15.69 5.93
CA ALA A 171 -23.81 16.20 6.11
C ALA A 171 -22.75 15.33 5.40
N ILE A 172 -22.87 14.00 5.50
CA ILE A 172 -21.95 13.07 4.81
C ILE A 172 -22.07 13.21 3.29
N LYS A 173 -23.28 13.36 2.75
CA LYS A 173 -23.49 13.57 1.31
C LYS A 173 -22.86 14.86 0.82
N ALA A 174 -23.03 15.96 1.56
CA ALA A 174 -22.39 17.24 1.21
C ALA A 174 -20.86 17.12 1.19
N GLN A 175 -20.27 16.41 2.15
CA GLN A 175 -18.83 16.13 2.18
C GLN A 175 -18.38 15.21 1.03
N LEU A 176 -19.18 14.24 0.62
CA LEU A 176 -18.91 13.39 -0.54
C LEU A 176 -18.87 14.21 -1.82
N ASP A 177 -19.82 15.09 -2.02
CA ASP A 177 -19.88 15.97 -3.19
C ASP A 177 -18.65 16.89 -3.24
N ASP A 178 -18.24 17.46 -2.11
CA ASP A 178 -17.06 18.30 -2.01
C ASP A 178 -15.75 17.52 -2.34
N ILE A 179 -15.55 16.35 -1.74
CA ILE A 179 -14.40 15.49 -2.03
C ILE A 179 -14.37 15.04 -3.49
N GLU A 180 -15.51 14.71 -4.09
CA GLU A 180 -15.58 14.33 -5.50
C GLU A 180 -15.23 15.50 -6.43
N HIS A 181 -15.66 16.72 -6.11
CA HIS A 181 -15.26 17.92 -6.85
C HIS A 181 -13.74 18.17 -6.75
N GLN A 182 -13.17 18.05 -5.55
CA GLN A 182 -11.72 18.17 -5.36
C GLN A 182 -10.95 17.11 -6.14
N MET A 183 -11.41 15.85 -6.13
CA MET A 183 -10.79 14.77 -6.92
C MET A 183 -10.79 15.07 -8.41
N VAL A 184 -11.93 15.46 -8.96
CA VAL A 184 -12.08 15.76 -10.40
C VAL A 184 -11.24 16.99 -10.78
N GLY A 185 -11.24 18.04 -9.95
CA GLY A 185 -10.41 19.24 -10.17
C GLY A 185 -8.93 18.90 -10.18
N HIS A 186 -8.45 18.17 -9.20
CA HIS A 186 -7.07 17.76 -9.07
C HIS A 186 -6.60 16.86 -10.23
N VAL A 187 -7.44 15.91 -10.66
CA VAL A 187 -7.14 15.04 -11.81
C VAL A 187 -7.05 15.83 -13.09
N ARG A 188 -7.97 16.79 -13.31
CA ARG A 188 -7.93 17.65 -14.50
C ARG A 188 -6.67 18.50 -14.55
N GLU A 189 -6.21 19.01 -13.42
CA GLU A 189 -5.04 19.87 -13.33
C GLU A 189 -3.72 19.11 -13.52
N HIS A 190 -3.58 17.91 -12.94
CA HIS A 190 -2.31 17.22 -12.84
C HIS A 190 -2.21 15.94 -13.70
N PHE A 191 -3.36 15.36 -14.12
CA PHE A 191 -3.42 14.07 -14.81
C PHE A 191 -4.34 14.09 -16.04
N GLY A 192 -4.57 15.26 -16.65
CA GLY A 192 -5.59 15.49 -17.69
C GLY A 192 -5.49 14.56 -18.90
N GLU A 193 -4.29 14.28 -19.41
CA GLU A 193 -4.09 13.38 -20.55
C GLU A 193 -4.47 11.92 -20.20
N LEU A 194 -4.04 11.46 -19.03
CA LEU A 194 -4.34 10.11 -18.56
C LEU A 194 -5.84 9.97 -18.25
N ASP A 195 -6.46 10.99 -17.67
CA ASP A 195 -7.90 11.06 -17.41
C ASP A 195 -8.70 10.96 -18.70
N ALA A 196 -8.35 11.74 -19.70
CA ALA A 196 -9.00 11.72 -21.02
C ALA A 196 -8.88 10.33 -21.68
N LEU A 197 -7.72 9.69 -21.58
CA LEU A 197 -7.50 8.35 -22.10
C LEU A 197 -8.38 7.33 -21.35
N LEU A 198 -8.44 7.38 -20.03
CA LEU A 198 -9.24 6.44 -19.23
C LEU A 198 -10.73 6.63 -19.48
N GLN A 199 -11.23 7.87 -19.55
CA GLN A 199 -12.63 8.17 -19.81
C GLN A 199 -13.06 7.89 -21.26
N SER A 200 -12.12 7.69 -22.20
CA SER A 200 -12.45 7.21 -23.54
C SER A 200 -13.02 5.79 -23.55
N ALA A 201 -12.75 5.00 -22.50
CA ALA A 201 -13.29 3.67 -22.34
C ALA A 201 -14.72 3.74 -21.76
N SER A 202 -15.67 3.08 -22.46
CA SER A 202 -17.07 3.04 -22.01
C SER A 202 -17.19 2.49 -20.59
N GLY A 203 -17.91 3.22 -19.74
CA GLY A 203 -18.15 2.86 -18.33
C GLY A 203 -17.13 3.45 -17.35
N ILE A 204 -16.09 4.11 -17.80
CA ILE A 204 -15.16 4.84 -16.92
C ILE A 204 -15.58 6.29 -16.85
N GLY A 205 -16.17 6.69 -15.71
CA GLY A 205 -16.49 8.09 -15.40
C GLY A 205 -15.36 8.76 -14.58
N PRO A 206 -15.49 10.07 -14.27
CA PRO A 206 -14.44 10.86 -13.61
C PRO A 206 -13.96 10.25 -12.28
N VAL A 207 -14.88 9.75 -11.45
CA VAL A 207 -14.54 9.14 -10.15
C VAL A 207 -13.79 7.81 -10.34
N ALA A 208 -14.18 7.00 -11.32
CA ALA A 208 -13.49 5.75 -11.62
C ALA A 208 -12.08 6.02 -12.17
N SER A 209 -11.95 7.01 -13.05
CA SER A 209 -10.68 7.47 -13.58
C SER A 209 -9.75 7.95 -12.47
N ALA A 210 -10.21 8.84 -11.59
CA ALA A 210 -9.45 9.31 -10.44
C ALA A 210 -8.98 8.17 -9.53
N THR A 211 -9.86 7.18 -9.29
CA THR A 211 -9.51 6.00 -8.48
C THR A 211 -8.43 5.15 -9.15
N LEU A 212 -8.54 4.92 -10.47
CA LEU A 212 -7.53 4.17 -11.22
C LEU A 212 -6.17 4.87 -11.22
N ILE A 213 -6.14 6.19 -11.43
CA ILE A 213 -4.91 6.99 -11.37
C ILE A 213 -4.26 6.89 -9.99
N ALA A 214 -5.05 7.00 -8.92
CA ALA A 214 -4.54 6.98 -7.55
C ALA A 214 -4.03 5.60 -7.11
N GLU A 215 -4.75 4.52 -7.43
CA GLU A 215 -4.52 3.20 -6.86
C GLU A 215 -3.82 2.21 -7.80
N LEU A 216 -3.72 2.54 -9.08
CA LEU A 216 -3.15 1.65 -10.08
C LEU A 216 -2.13 2.37 -10.98
N PRO A 217 -1.04 2.93 -10.41
CA PRO A 217 -0.02 3.66 -11.15
C PRO A 217 0.74 2.79 -12.17
N GLU A 218 0.59 1.48 -12.10
CA GLU A 218 1.16 0.52 -13.03
C GLU A 218 0.35 0.35 -14.33
N LEU A 219 -0.83 0.97 -14.39
CA LEU A 219 -1.68 0.92 -15.58
C LEU A 219 -0.94 1.50 -16.80
N GLY A 220 -0.91 0.75 -17.88
CA GLY A 220 -0.12 1.08 -19.08
C GLY A 220 1.33 0.59 -19.05
N ARG A 221 1.86 0.15 -17.89
CA ARG A 221 3.21 -0.44 -17.76
C ARG A 221 3.18 -1.96 -17.67
N LEU A 222 2.12 -2.52 -17.10
CA LEU A 222 1.89 -3.94 -16.96
C LEU A 222 0.88 -4.44 -17.99
N ASN A 223 1.02 -5.68 -18.40
CA ASN A 223 0.04 -6.31 -19.27
C ASN A 223 -1.26 -6.68 -18.51
N ARG A 224 -2.33 -7.02 -19.27
CA ARG A 224 -3.65 -7.31 -18.70
C ARG A 224 -3.68 -8.42 -17.65
N ARG A 225 -2.78 -9.44 -17.77
CA ARG A 225 -2.72 -10.57 -16.83
C ARG A 225 -2.04 -10.13 -15.54
N GLU A 226 -1.00 -9.35 -15.64
CA GLU A 226 -0.28 -8.78 -14.51
C GLU A 226 -1.16 -7.81 -13.73
N ILE A 227 -1.91 -6.92 -14.41
CA ILE A 227 -2.89 -6.05 -13.78
C ILE A 227 -3.98 -6.86 -13.08
N ALA A 228 -4.55 -7.88 -13.72
CA ALA A 228 -5.56 -8.74 -13.11
C ALA A 228 -5.03 -9.47 -11.86
N ALA A 229 -3.79 -9.92 -11.88
CA ALA A 229 -3.14 -10.52 -10.72
C ALA A 229 -2.88 -9.49 -9.61
N LEU A 230 -2.42 -8.28 -9.98
CA LEU A 230 -2.13 -7.18 -9.06
C LEU A 230 -3.37 -6.73 -8.29
N VAL A 231 -4.51 -6.57 -8.97
CA VAL A 231 -5.78 -6.19 -8.32
C VAL A 231 -6.54 -7.37 -7.71
N GLY A 232 -6.00 -8.60 -7.81
CA GLY A 232 -6.57 -9.78 -7.17
C GLY A 232 -7.80 -10.37 -7.84
N ILE A 233 -8.05 -10.07 -9.12
CA ILE A 233 -9.17 -10.65 -9.90
C ILE A 233 -8.74 -11.80 -10.82
N ALA A 234 -7.46 -12.14 -10.87
CA ALA A 234 -6.98 -13.27 -11.67
C ALA A 234 -7.36 -14.60 -11.02
N PRO A 235 -7.99 -15.52 -11.77
CA PRO A 235 -8.30 -16.85 -11.27
C PRO A 235 -7.01 -17.68 -11.19
N MET A 236 -6.54 -17.97 -9.98
CA MET A 236 -5.36 -18.79 -9.74
C MET A 236 -5.65 -20.28 -9.97
N ALA A 237 -4.75 -20.98 -10.66
CA ALA A 237 -4.83 -22.42 -10.82
C ALA A 237 -4.59 -23.12 -9.47
N ASN A 238 -5.34 -24.19 -9.21
CA ASN A 238 -5.18 -25.03 -8.02
C ASN A 238 -5.20 -26.49 -8.49
N ASP A 239 -4.27 -26.83 -9.38
CA ASP A 239 -4.17 -28.16 -9.99
C ASP A 239 -3.09 -28.94 -9.22
N SER A 240 -3.37 -30.23 -8.92
CA SER A 240 -2.40 -31.13 -8.31
C SER A 240 -2.46 -32.52 -8.99
N GLY A 241 -1.35 -32.94 -9.57
CA GLY A 241 -1.27 -34.21 -10.30
C GLY A 241 -2.30 -34.29 -11.42
N SER A 242 -3.14 -35.32 -11.43
CA SER A 242 -4.22 -35.51 -12.39
C SER A 242 -5.51 -34.74 -12.07
N CYS A 243 -5.59 -34.10 -10.88
CA CYS A 243 -6.77 -33.40 -10.42
C CYS A 243 -6.71 -31.91 -10.79
N LYS A 244 -7.68 -31.47 -11.61
CA LYS A 244 -7.87 -30.06 -11.94
C LYS A 244 -8.80 -29.42 -10.89
N GLY A 245 -8.22 -28.63 -9.98
CA GLY A 245 -8.97 -27.93 -8.96
C GLY A 245 -9.79 -26.75 -9.53
N ARG A 246 -10.82 -26.33 -8.78
CA ARG A 246 -11.59 -25.13 -9.13
C ARG A 246 -10.71 -23.88 -8.94
N ARG A 247 -10.52 -23.12 -10.02
CA ARG A 247 -9.83 -21.84 -9.96
C ARG A 247 -10.59 -20.86 -9.09
N ARG A 248 -9.87 -20.16 -8.24
CA ARG A 248 -10.43 -19.13 -7.35
C ARG A 248 -9.62 -17.84 -7.51
N ILE A 249 -10.33 -16.72 -7.36
CA ILE A 249 -9.69 -15.41 -7.24
C ILE A 249 -8.98 -15.38 -5.89
N GLN A 250 -7.68 -15.12 -5.90
CA GLN A 250 -6.86 -15.10 -4.70
C GLN A 250 -5.69 -14.14 -4.87
N GLY A 251 -5.29 -13.46 -3.78
CA GLY A 251 -4.22 -12.48 -3.81
C GLY A 251 -4.73 -11.10 -4.19
N GLY A 252 -3.83 -10.28 -4.71
CA GLY A 252 -4.02 -8.86 -5.01
C GLY A 252 -3.30 -7.98 -3.98
N ARG A 253 -3.27 -6.67 -4.31
CA ARG A 253 -2.68 -5.62 -3.46
C ARG A 253 -3.54 -5.33 -2.25
#